data_d7ce3c48c9ae5b12062007dea2216d6b
#
_entry.id   d7ce3c48c9ae5b12062007dea2216d6b
#
_cell.length_a   1.000
_cell.length_b   1.000
_cell.length_c   1.000
_cell.angle_alpha   90.00
_cell.angle_beta   90.00
_cell.angle_gamma   90.00
#
_symmetry.space_group_name_H-M   'P 1'
#
loop_
_entity.id
_entity.type
_entity.pdbx_description
1 polymer ?
#
loop_
_entity_poly.entity_id
_entity_poly.type
_entity_poly.pdbx_seq_one_letter_code
_entity_poly.pdbx_strand_id
1 'polypeptide(L)'
;MPSAREMRLRIRSVKNISQLTSALQTVSASYVRRSVRATTATQPYTEKAWKVLVHLARQPGANILHPLLTERETVKRIMVILITSDRGLAGAYNVNMVRQTLLHFRDTEQPVSFIAVGRKGRDMLLRRRRDVVAEFSDLPTPPTFVQTSA
;
A
#
# COMPACT_ATOMS: atom_id res chain seq x y z
N MET A 1 -47.32 -0.11 3.60
CA MET A 1 -46.72 0.57 2.44
C MET A 1 -46.11 1.86 2.91
N PRO A 2 -44.91 2.26 2.44
CA PRO A 2 -44.27 3.53 2.83
C PRO A 2 -45.13 4.70 2.40
N SER A 3 -45.26 5.72 3.27
CA SER A 3 -46.05 6.91 2.97
C SER A 3 -45.36 7.77 1.88
N ALA A 4 -46.16 8.57 1.14
CA ALA A 4 -45.61 9.50 0.14
C ALA A 4 -44.56 10.46 0.71
N ARG A 5 -44.69 10.85 1.99
CA ARG A 5 -43.72 11.66 2.71
C ARG A 5 -42.40 10.92 2.92
N GLU A 6 -42.46 9.65 3.32
CA GLU A 6 -41.27 8.81 3.51
C GLU A 6 -40.53 8.58 2.20
N MET A 7 -41.23 8.34 1.11
CA MET A 7 -40.63 8.21 -0.22
C MET A 7 -39.90 9.50 -0.66
N ARG A 8 -40.49 10.68 -0.44
CA ARG A 8 -39.84 11.95 -0.75
C ARG A 8 -38.57 12.16 0.07
N LEU A 9 -38.55 11.78 1.35
CA LEU A 9 -37.37 11.85 2.20
C LEU A 9 -36.26 10.91 1.69
N ARG A 10 -36.62 9.69 1.31
CA ARG A 10 -35.66 8.72 0.72
C ARG A 10 -35.08 9.25 -0.58
N ILE A 11 -35.90 9.77 -1.49
CA ILE A 11 -35.43 10.36 -2.76
C ILE A 11 -34.47 11.50 -2.49
N ARG A 12 -34.78 12.40 -1.55
CA ARG A 12 -33.90 13.52 -1.17
C ARG A 12 -32.56 13.03 -0.61
N SER A 13 -32.60 12.02 0.26
CA SER A 13 -31.40 11.40 0.83
C SER A 13 -30.50 10.79 -0.26
N VAL A 14 -31.09 10.01 -1.17
CA VAL A 14 -30.35 9.38 -2.28
C VAL A 14 -29.74 10.43 -3.22
N LYS A 15 -30.48 11.53 -3.49
CA LYS A 15 -29.97 12.64 -4.30
C LYS A 15 -28.77 13.32 -3.64
N ASN A 16 -28.83 13.56 -2.32
CA ASN A 16 -27.73 14.14 -1.57
C ASN A 16 -26.49 13.21 -1.58
N ILE A 17 -26.70 11.90 -1.40
CA ILE A 17 -25.60 10.90 -1.47
C ILE A 17 -24.99 10.89 -2.88
N SER A 18 -25.79 10.95 -3.93
CA SER A 18 -25.31 11.01 -5.31
C SER A 18 -24.43 12.25 -5.55
N GLN A 19 -24.84 13.41 -5.09
CA GLN A 19 -24.04 14.65 -5.20
C GLN A 19 -22.72 14.55 -4.43
N LEU A 20 -22.75 14.01 -3.20
CA LEU A 20 -21.55 13.76 -2.39
C LEU A 20 -20.59 12.80 -3.10
N THR A 21 -21.11 11.71 -3.66
CA THR A 21 -20.30 10.73 -4.39
C THR A 21 -19.65 11.34 -5.63
N SER A 22 -20.37 12.16 -6.38
CA SER A 22 -19.82 12.87 -7.53
C SER A 22 -18.69 13.84 -7.14
N ALA A 23 -18.86 14.59 -6.04
CA ALA A 23 -17.80 15.46 -5.51
C ALA A 23 -16.57 14.66 -5.09
N LEU A 24 -16.75 13.55 -4.37
CA LEU A 24 -15.67 12.65 -3.97
C LEU A 24 -14.95 12.04 -5.17
N GLN A 25 -15.66 11.70 -6.24
CA GLN A 25 -15.08 11.20 -7.49
C GLN A 25 -14.14 12.24 -8.12
N THR A 26 -14.56 13.51 -8.18
CA THR A 26 -13.74 14.59 -8.73
C THR A 26 -12.46 14.81 -7.93
N VAL A 27 -12.56 14.83 -6.60
CA VAL A 27 -11.42 14.97 -5.71
C VAL A 27 -10.47 13.77 -5.86
N SER A 28 -11.00 12.56 -5.86
CA SER A 28 -10.21 11.32 -6.03
C SER A 28 -9.47 11.29 -7.37
N ALA A 29 -10.14 11.70 -8.46
CA ALA A 29 -9.51 11.81 -9.78
C ALA A 29 -8.35 12.82 -9.80
N SER A 30 -8.44 13.91 -9.02
CA SER A 30 -7.34 14.86 -8.85
C SER A 30 -6.14 14.24 -8.14
N TYR A 31 -6.38 13.49 -7.06
CA TYR A 31 -5.32 12.76 -6.34
C TYR A 31 -4.63 11.72 -7.22
N VAL A 32 -5.40 10.92 -7.95
CA VAL A 32 -4.85 9.93 -8.89
C VAL A 32 -3.94 10.59 -9.91
N ARG A 33 -4.41 11.68 -10.55
CA ARG A 33 -3.60 12.42 -11.54
C ARG A 33 -2.28 12.94 -10.95
N ARG A 34 -2.31 13.45 -9.71
CA ARG A 34 -1.10 13.93 -9.01
C ARG A 34 -0.15 12.78 -8.73
N SER A 35 -0.63 11.66 -8.23
CA SER A 35 0.18 10.48 -7.91
C SER A 35 0.80 9.88 -9.17
N VAL A 36 0.02 9.73 -10.25
CA VAL A 36 0.52 9.24 -11.54
C VAL A 36 1.63 10.14 -12.08
N ARG A 37 1.44 11.47 -12.06
CA ARG A 37 2.48 12.42 -12.50
C ARG A 37 3.76 12.27 -11.68
N ALA A 38 3.67 12.17 -10.35
CA ALA A 38 4.82 11.99 -9.49
C ALA A 38 5.56 10.68 -9.81
N THR A 39 4.84 9.58 -9.94
CA THR A 39 5.41 8.27 -10.28
C THR A 39 6.09 8.28 -11.65
N THR A 40 5.41 8.81 -12.67
CA THR A 40 5.96 8.89 -14.04
C THR A 40 7.21 9.77 -14.10
N ALA A 41 7.26 10.85 -13.32
CA ALA A 41 8.43 11.73 -13.28
C ALA A 41 9.66 11.04 -12.64
N THR A 42 9.48 10.14 -11.68
CA THR A 42 10.57 9.43 -11.01
C THR A 42 10.98 8.12 -11.68
N GLN A 43 10.11 7.56 -12.52
CA GLN A 43 10.31 6.26 -13.17
C GLN A 43 11.64 6.18 -13.96
N PRO A 44 12.02 7.15 -14.81
CA PRO A 44 13.27 7.06 -15.58
C PRO A 44 14.52 6.98 -14.70
N TYR A 45 14.50 7.70 -13.56
CA TYR A 45 15.58 7.64 -12.58
C TYR A 45 15.64 6.26 -11.91
N THR A 46 14.50 5.75 -11.47
CA THR A 46 14.40 4.45 -10.80
C THR A 46 14.87 3.32 -11.71
N GLU A 47 14.48 3.33 -12.99
CA GLU A 47 14.91 2.32 -13.97
C GLU A 47 16.42 2.36 -14.21
N LYS A 48 17.01 3.55 -14.31
CA LYS A 48 18.47 3.69 -14.46
C LYS A 48 19.21 3.27 -13.19
N ALA A 49 18.75 3.69 -12.03
CA ALA A 49 19.33 3.29 -10.75
C ALA A 49 19.29 1.76 -10.58
N TRP A 50 18.15 1.13 -10.92
CA TRP A 50 18.03 -0.32 -10.88
C TRP A 50 19.02 -1.02 -11.80
N LYS A 51 19.18 -0.55 -13.04
CA LYS A 51 20.15 -1.11 -13.98
C LYS A 51 21.58 -1.02 -13.45
N VAL A 52 21.95 0.11 -12.82
CA VAL A 52 23.28 0.29 -12.18
C VAL A 52 23.46 -0.70 -11.03
N LEU A 53 22.46 -0.84 -10.15
CA LEU A 53 22.51 -1.79 -9.03
C LEU A 53 22.67 -3.23 -9.51
N VAL A 54 21.91 -3.65 -10.50
CA VAL A 54 22.01 -5.00 -11.11
C VAL A 54 23.38 -5.21 -11.74
N HIS A 55 23.91 -4.18 -12.41
CA HIS A 55 25.26 -4.26 -13.00
C HIS A 55 26.32 -4.44 -11.92
N LEU A 56 26.27 -3.62 -10.85
CA LEU A 56 27.20 -3.73 -9.73
C LEU A 56 27.10 -5.09 -9.02
N ALA A 57 25.89 -5.60 -8.81
CA ALA A 57 25.67 -6.90 -8.17
C ALA A 57 26.24 -8.08 -8.96
N ARG A 58 26.44 -7.92 -10.28
CA ARG A 58 27.02 -8.93 -11.16
C ARG A 58 28.55 -8.87 -11.29
N GLN A 59 29.18 -7.82 -10.75
CA GLN A 59 30.63 -7.70 -10.79
C GLN A 59 31.30 -8.71 -9.86
N PRO A 60 32.46 -9.27 -10.24
CA PRO A 60 33.26 -10.10 -9.34
C PRO A 60 33.60 -9.31 -8.06
N GLY A 61 33.33 -9.90 -6.89
CA GLY A 61 33.56 -9.24 -5.60
C GLY A 61 32.42 -8.31 -5.13
N ALA A 62 31.28 -8.25 -5.81
CA ALA A 62 30.11 -7.47 -5.39
C ALA A 62 29.62 -7.83 -3.98
N ASN A 63 29.80 -9.07 -3.56
CA ASN A 63 29.45 -9.56 -2.23
C ASN A 63 30.22 -8.87 -1.10
N ILE A 64 31.38 -8.27 -1.40
CA ILE A 64 32.21 -7.53 -0.43
C ILE A 64 31.75 -6.06 -0.32
N LEU A 65 31.04 -5.55 -1.33
CA LEU A 65 30.69 -4.14 -1.43
C LEU A 65 29.57 -3.71 -0.48
N HIS A 66 28.53 -4.52 -0.30
CA HIS A 66 27.41 -4.15 0.58
C HIS A 66 26.58 -5.38 1.03
N PRO A 67 26.21 -5.48 2.31
CA PRO A 67 25.43 -6.61 2.84
C PRO A 67 24.10 -6.85 2.14
N LEU A 68 23.48 -5.83 1.55
CA LEU A 68 22.23 -5.96 0.79
C LEU A 68 22.42 -6.54 -0.63
N LEU A 69 23.64 -6.62 -1.13
CA LEU A 69 23.99 -7.24 -2.41
C LEU A 69 24.47 -8.69 -2.25
N THR A 70 24.63 -9.14 -1.02
CA THR A 70 25.09 -10.50 -0.70
C THR A 70 23.90 -11.43 -0.58
N GLU A 71 23.93 -12.55 -1.31
CA GLU A 71 22.97 -13.63 -1.13
C GLU A 71 23.21 -14.30 0.23
N ARG A 72 22.17 -14.48 1.01
CA ARG A 72 22.25 -15.08 2.33
C ARG A 72 22.10 -16.58 2.23
N GLU A 73 23.02 -17.32 2.80
CA GLU A 73 22.96 -18.79 2.86
C GLU A 73 21.71 -19.29 3.59
N THR A 74 21.29 -18.57 4.65
CA THR A 74 20.09 -18.90 5.41
C THR A 74 19.23 -17.67 5.68
N VAL A 75 17.94 -17.76 5.36
CA VAL A 75 16.95 -16.74 5.67
C VAL A 75 16.34 -17.06 7.04
N LYS A 76 16.68 -16.27 8.06
CA LYS A 76 16.21 -16.47 9.44
C LYS A 76 14.83 -15.87 9.72
N ARG A 77 14.47 -14.77 9.01
CA ARG A 77 13.20 -14.05 9.19
C ARG A 77 12.84 -13.34 7.88
N ILE A 78 11.55 -13.25 7.60
CA ILE A 78 11.02 -12.51 6.46
C ILE A 78 10.33 -11.25 6.97
N MET A 79 10.70 -10.10 6.40
CA MET A 79 10.03 -8.83 6.64
C MET A 79 9.19 -8.47 5.42
N VAL A 80 7.89 -8.31 5.61
CA VAL A 80 6.93 -7.97 4.55
C VAL A 80 6.45 -6.54 4.71
N ILE A 81 6.68 -5.70 3.71
CA ILE A 81 6.09 -4.37 3.65
C ILE A 81 4.75 -4.47 2.94
N LEU A 82 3.66 -4.33 3.69
CA LEU A 82 2.30 -4.40 3.18
C LEU A 82 1.74 -2.99 2.97
N ILE A 83 1.54 -2.61 1.72
CA ILE A 83 1.00 -1.28 1.34
C ILE A 83 -0.51 -1.39 1.09
N THR A 84 -1.28 -0.65 1.86
CA THR A 84 -2.75 -0.57 1.79
C THR A 84 -3.22 0.88 1.90
N SER A 85 -4.52 1.12 1.86
CA SER A 85 -5.07 2.45 2.04
C SER A 85 -5.33 2.79 3.51
N ASP A 86 -5.30 4.09 3.83
CA ASP A 86 -5.76 4.59 5.13
C ASP A 86 -7.28 4.65 5.22
N ARG A 87 -7.93 4.95 4.09
CA ARG A 87 -9.38 5.16 4.01
C ARG A 87 -10.09 3.97 3.37
N GLY A 88 -11.40 3.90 3.58
CA GLY A 88 -12.27 2.94 2.91
C GLY A 88 -12.61 3.36 1.48
N LEU A 89 -13.67 2.75 0.94
CA LEU A 89 -14.19 2.98 -0.41
C LEU A 89 -13.20 2.61 -1.54
N ALA A 90 -12.28 1.69 -1.26
CA ALA A 90 -11.30 1.15 -2.22
C ALA A 90 -11.73 -0.23 -2.78
N GLY A 91 -13.03 -0.56 -2.75
CA GLY A 91 -13.55 -1.87 -3.14
C GLY A 91 -12.87 -3.00 -2.36
N ALA A 92 -12.54 -4.07 -3.04
CA ALA A 92 -11.91 -5.26 -2.46
C ALA A 92 -10.36 -5.14 -2.34
N TYR A 93 -9.75 -4.02 -2.73
CA TYR A 93 -8.30 -3.85 -2.78
C TYR A 93 -7.60 -4.28 -1.47
N ASN A 94 -7.96 -3.65 -0.35
CA ASN A 94 -7.29 -3.91 0.92
C ASN A 94 -7.45 -5.37 1.38
N VAL A 95 -8.67 -5.91 1.22
CA VAL A 95 -8.97 -7.30 1.59
C VAL A 95 -8.18 -8.28 0.74
N ASN A 96 -8.11 -8.04 -0.58
CA ASN A 96 -7.38 -8.89 -1.51
C ASN A 96 -5.87 -8.84 -1.25
N MET A 97 -5.30 -7.65 -1.02
CA MET A 97 -3.88 -7.50 -0.70
C MET A 97 -3.50 -8.28 0.56
N VAL A 98 -4.23 -8.10 1.67
CA VAL A 98 -3.97 -8.84 2.91
C VAL A 98 -4.16 -10.34 2.71
N ARG A 99 -5.23 -10.76 2.01
CA ARG A 99 -5.50 -12.18 1.75
C ARG A 99 -4.39 -12.82 0.92
N GLN A 100 -3.99 -12.20 -0.18
CA GLN A 100 -2.94 -12.72 -1.06
C GLN A 100 -1.59 -12.82 -0.33
N THR A 101 -1.23 -11.79 0.43
CA THR A 101 -0.02 -11.79 1.23
C THR A 101 -0.02 -12.93 2.26
N LEU A 102 -1.11 -13.11 3.00
CA LEU A 102 -1.21 -14.17 4.00
C LEU A 102 -1.23 -15.57 3.37
N LEU A 103 -1.80 -15.73 2.19
CA LEU A 103 -1.77 -16.99 1.44
C LEU A 103 -0.35 -17.29 0.94
N HIS A 104 0.35 -16.28 0.42
CA HIS A 104 1.72 -16.45 -0.10
C HIS A 104 2.71 -16.93 0.96
N PHE A 105 2.58 -16.41 2.19
CA PHE A 105 3.47 -16.77 3.30
C PHE A 105 2.87 -17.83 4.24
N ARG A 106 1.82 -18.54 3.83
CA ARG A 106 1.12 -19.50 4.68
C ARG A 106 2.01 -20.67 5.08
N ASP A 107 2.71 -21.24 4.11
CA ASP A 107 3.48 -22.48 4.22
C ASP A 107 4.99 -22.19 4.40
N THR A 108 5.33 -20.96 4.77
CA THR A 108 6.70 -20.51 5.00
C THR A 108 7.15 -20.92 6.40
N GLU A 109 8.28 -21.60 6.52
CA GLU A 109 8.85 -22.06 7.81
C GLU A 109 9.42 -20.92 8.65
N GLN A 110 9.93 -19.88 7.98
CA GLN A 110 10.54 -18.73 8.65
C GLN A 110 9.47 -17.82 9.29
N PRO A 111 9.76 -17.22 10.45
CA PRO A 111 8.88 -16.24 11.06
C PRO A 111 8.71 -15.01 10.13
N VAL A 112 7.45 -14.64 9.91
CA VAL A 112 7.07 -13.51 9.04
C VAL A 112 6.59 -12.36 9.90
N SER A 113 7.27 -11.21 9.81
CA SER A 113 6.90 -9.94 10.45
C SER A 113 6.46 -8.92 9.39
N PHE A 114 5.61 -7.98 9.78
CA PHE A 114 5.00 -7.03 8.85
C PHE A 114 5.35 -5.59 9.22
N ILE A 115 5.63 -4.80 8.20
CA ILE A 115 5.56 -3.34 8.24
C ILE A 115 4.28 -2.94 7.49
N ALA A 116 3.34 -2.34 8.20
CA ALA A 116 2.06 -1.95 7.60
C ALA A 116 2.10 -0.49 7.16
N VAL A 117 1.94 -0.25 5.87
CA VAL A 117 1.71 1.08 5.31
C VAL A 117 0.22 1.20 5.01
N GLY A 118 -0.46 2.08 5.74
CA GLY A 118 -1.91 2.28 5.68
C GLY A 118 -2.70 1.56 6.77
N ARG A 119 -3.64 2.29 7.37
CA ARG A 119 -4.47 1.83 8.50
C ARG A 119 -5.27 0.56 8.21
N LYS A 120 -5.78 0.40 6.99
CA LYS A 120 -6.64 -0.75 6.67
C LYS A 120 -5.89 -2.07 6.72
N GLY A 121 -4.65 -2.11 6.23
CA GLY A 121 -3.80 -3.31 6.31
C GLY A 121 -3.38 -3.60 7.75
N ARG A 122 -2.91 -2.57 8.48
CA ARG A 122 -2.59 -2.71 9.90
C ARG A 122 -3.73 -3.36 10.69
N ASP A 123 -4.92 -2.78 10.63
CA ASP A 123 -6.08 -3.26 11.37
C ASP A 123 -6.47 -4.70 11.01
N MET A 124 -6.29 -5.07 9.73
CA MET A 124 -6.55 -6.43 9.26
C MET A 124 -5.50 -7.43 9.72
N LEU A 125 -4.21 -7.04 9.78
CA LEU A 125 -3.12 -7.87 10.29
C LEU A 125 -3.25 -8.09 11.79
N LEU A 126 -3.47 -7.01 12.57
CA LEU A 126 -3.64 -7.08 14.03
C LEU A 126 -4.85 -7.95 14.43
N ARG A 127 -5.98 -7.81 13.73
CA ARG A 127 -7.16 -8.70 13.96
C ARG A 127 -6.85 -10.17 13.69
N ARG A 128 -5.89 -10.47 12.84
CA ARG A 128 -5.41 -11.83 12.56
C ARG A 128 -4.21 -12.23 13.41
N ARG A 129 -3.87 -11.45 14.45
CA ARG A 129 -2.76 -11.69 15.37
C ARG A 129 -1.42 -11.88 14.65
N ARG A 130 -1.20 -11.12 13.56
CA ARG A 130 0.08 -11.12 12.86
C ARG A 130 1.05 -10.15 13.52
N ASP A 131 2.34 -10.49 13.47
CA ASP A 131 3.42 -9.69 14.03
C ASP A 131 3.63 -8.43 13.19
N VAL A 132 3.18 -7.26 13.68
CA VAL A 132 3.35 -5.95 13.04
C VAL A 132 4.39 -5.17 13.82
N VAL A 133 5.59 -5.06 13.26
CA VAL A 133 6.76 -4.41 13.91
C VAL A 133 6.75 -2.89 13.76
N ALA A 134 6.18 -2.39 12.66
CA ALA A 134 6.06 -0.96 12.43
C ALA A 134 4.83 -0.62 11.60
N GLU A 135 4.33 0.61 11.77
CA GLU A 135 3.22 1.11 10.98
C GLU A 135 3.48 2.55 10.50
N PHE A 136 3.00 2.82 9.29
CA PHE A 136 3.01 4.14 8.69
C PHE A 136 1.60 4.46 8.19
N SER A 137 0.95 5.42 8.82
CA SER A 137 -0.42 5.85 8.50
C SER A 137 -0.47 7.33 8.19
N ASP A 138 -1.51 7.76 7.51
CA ASP A 138 -1.78 9.17 7.18
C ASP A 138 -0.63 9.87 6.42
N LEU A 139 0.11 9.11 5.62
CA LEU A 139 1.13 9.68 4.76
C LEU A 139 0.49 10.62 3.73
N PRO A 140 1.07 11.82 3.49
CA PRO A 140 0.60 12.71 2.45
C PRO A 140 0.74 12.06 1.06
N THR A 141 -0.05 12.53 0.10
CA THR A 141 -0.04 12.01 -1.28
C THR A 141 0.39 13.11 -2.26
N PRO A 142 1.55 13.00 -2.90
CA PRO A 142 2.62 12.00 -2.71
C PRO A 142 3.39 12.22 -1.37
N PRO A 143 3.98 11.16 -0.78
CA PRO A 143 4.81 11.30 0.41
C PRO A 143 6.10 12.07 0.08
N THR A 144 6.62 12.80 1.07
CA THR A 144 7.92 13.48 0.95
C THR A 144 9.08 12.55 1.25
N PHE A 145 10.29 12.89 0.79
CA PHE A 145 11.51 12.11 1.06
C PHE A 145 11.74 11.91 2.56
N VAL A 146 11.56 12.94 3.38
CA VAL A 146 11.74 12.88 4.84
C VAL A 146 10.84 11.84 5.49
N GLN A 147 9.60 11.67 4.98
CA GLN A 147 8.63 10.70 5.52
C GLN A 147 8.88 9.25 5.06
N THR A 148 9.66 9.07 4.00
CA THR A 148 10.00 7.74 3.48
C THR A 148 11.40 7.28 3.88
N SER A 149 12.24 8.17 4.40
CA SER A 149 13.61 7.88 4.83
C SER A 149 13.76 7.69 6.35
N ALA A 150 12.68 7.91 7.11
CA ALA A 150 12.62 7.68 8.55
C ALA A 150 12.37 6.21 8.84
#